data_4f5bb7497f873a565075f07673dd2b3f
#
_entry.id   4f5bb7497f873a565075f07673dd2b3f
#
_cell.length_a   1.000
_cell.length_b   1.000
_cell.length_c   1.000
_cell.angle_alpha   90.00
_cell.angle_beta   90.00
_cell.angle_gamma   90.00
#
_symmetry.space_group_name_H-M   'P 1'
#
loop_
_entity.id
_entity.type
_entity.pdbx_description
1 polymer ?
#
loop_
_entity_poly.entity_id
_entity_poly.type
_entity_poly.pdbx_seq_one_letter_code
_entity_poly.pdbx_strand_id
1 'polypeptide(L)'
;MERTDGPSPAPGSAQAAPPAGTGPASHLLADEAGAALVELALSLPILLMLLVGILSYGSWLMAAHTVQQAANEAARAALAGLSSTERQSLADESVRHSLGDAAFLDPALVSVAISQSGAFYSVAVSYDASHSRLFSMSPIPLPAGIIRRTAVVKLEEV
;
A
#
# COMPACT_ATOMS: atom_id res chain seq x y z
N MET A 1 -52.80 -35.07 -87.53
CA MET A 1 -52.44 -35.89 -86.38
C MET A 1 -51.09 -35.38 -85.89
N GLU A 2 -51.18 -34.30 -85.18
CA GLU A 2 -49.95 -33.58 -84.77
C GLU A 2 -50.04 -33.24 -83.26
N ARG A 3 -49.15 -33.84 -82.51
CA ARG A 3 -49.16 -33.76 -81.07
C ARG A 3 -48.15 -32.67 -80.69
N THR A 4 -48.58 -31.52 -80.26
CA THR A 4 -47.78 -30.43 -79.75
C THR A 4 -47.44 -30.70 -78.30
N ASP A 5 -46.21 -31.02 -78.07
CA ASP A 5 -45.57 -31.07 -76.72
C ASP A 5 -45.39 -29.66 -76.22
N GLY A 6 -46.00 -29.34 -75.10
CA GLY A 6 -45.81 -28.08 -74.37
C GLY A 6 -44.54 -28.14 -73.47
N PRO A 7 -43.86 -27.05 -73.30
CA PRO A 7 -42.65 -27.01 -72.52
C PRO A 7 -42.91 -27.18 -70.99
N SER A 8 -42.07 -28.03 -70.37
CA SER A 8 -42.02 -28.31 -68.92
C SER A 8 -41.67 -27.06 -68.17
N PRO A 9 -42.32 -26.79 -66.99
CA PRO A 9 -41.88 -25.67 -66.15
C PRO A 9 -40.54 -25.96 -65.47
N ALA A 10 -39.67 -24.96 -65.45
CA ALA A 10 -38.36 -24.94 -64.80
C ALA A 10 -38.48 -25.11 -63.27
N PRO A 11 -37.52 -25.78 -62.58
CA PRO A 11 -37.53 -25.92 -61.13
C PRO A 11 -37.33 -24.56 -60.47
N GLY A 12 -38.17 -24.28 -59.49
CA GLY A 12 -38.21 -23.06 -58.71
C GLY A 12 -36.87 -22.77 -58.04
N SER A 13 -36.39 -21.58 -58.27
CA SER A 13 -35.24 -20.99 -57.49
C SER A 13 -35.61 -21.01 -56.05
N ALA A 14 -34.87 -21.83 -55.26
CA ALA A 14 -34.85 -21.77 -53.81
C ALA A 14 -34.37 -20.40 -53.39
N GLN A 15 -35.24 -19.57 -52.92
CA GLN A 15 -34.97 -18.27 -52.35
C GLN A 15 -34.26 -18.51 -51.01
N ALA A 16 -32.94 -18.30 -50.99
CA ALA A 16 -32.17 -18.37 -49.75
C ALA A 16 -32.77 -17.40 -48.75
N ALA A 17 -33.15 -17.90 -47.58
CA ALA A 17 -33.60 -17.07 -46.48
C ALA A 17 -32.50 -16.06 -46.12
N PRO A 18 -32.84 -14.79 -45.85
CA PRO A 18 -31.85 -13.81 -45.42
C PRO A 18 -31.24 -14.28 -44.08
N PRO A 19 -29.95 -14.02 -43.84
CA PRO A 19 -29.32 -14.35 -42.57
C PRO A 19 -30.08 -13.68 -41.45
N ALA A 20 -30.35 -14.43 -40.37
CA ALA A 20 -31.05 -13.94 -39.17
C ALA A 20 -30.43 -12.63 -38.75
N GLY A 21 -31.17 -11.53 -38.92
CA GLY A 21 -30.73 -10.21 -38.58
C GLY A 21 -30.33 -10.18 -37.09
N THR A 22 -29.16 -9.69 -36.81
CA THR A 22 -28.76 -9.27 -35.49
C THR A 22 -29.83 -8.31 -34.99
N GLY A 23 -30.71 -8.79 -34.11
CA GLY A 23 -31.82 -8.01 -33.60
C GLY A 23 -31.34 -6.78 -32.82
N PRO A 24 -32.17 -5.75 -32.64
CA PRO A 24 -31.82 -4.51 -31.96
C PRO A 24 -31.27 -4.74 -30.53
N ALA A 25 -31.60 -5.86 -29.90
CA ALA A 25 -31.10 -6.25 -28.60
C ALA A 25 -29.59 -6.54 -28.57
N SER A 26 -28.98 -7.04 -29.65
CA SER A 26 -27.54 -7.29 -29.71
C SER A 26 -26.73 -6.00 -29.79
N HIS A 27 -27.27 -4.96 -30.40
CA HIS A 27 -26.62 -3.63 -30.42
C HIS A 27 -26.70 -2.94 -29.07
N LEU A 28 -27.82 -3.09 -28.34
CA LEU A 28 -27.96 -2.50 -27.00
C LEU A 28 -27.00 -3.13 -26.00
N LEU A 29 -26.83 -4.45 -26.01
CA LEU A 29 -25.88 -5.16 -25.14
C LEU A 29 -24.42 -4.82 -25.47
N ALA A 30 -24.09 -4.59 -26.75
CA ALA A 30 -22.76 -4.16 -27.16
C ALA A 30 -22.46 -2.71 -26.74
N ASP A 31 -23.46 -1.86 -26.75
CA ASP A 31 -23.36 -0.45 -26.35
C ASP A 31 -23.22 -0.32 -24.81
N GLU A 32 -23.97 -1.12 -24.06
CA GLU A 32 -23.82 -1.21 -22.59
C GLU A 32 -22.44 -1.76 -22.17
N ALA A 33 -21.94 -2.79 -22.86
CA ALA A 33 -20.59 -3.30 -22.60
C ALA A 33 -19.50 -2.27 -22.93
N GLY A 34 -19.68 -1.49 -24.00
CA GLY A 34 -18.79 -0.38 -24.34
C GLY A 34 -18.80 0.73 -23.29
N ALA A 35 -19.98 1.10 -22.80
CA ALA A 35 -20.12 2.10 -21.74
C ALA A 35 -19.45 1.63 -20.44
N ALA A 36 -19.64 0.37 -20.03
CA ALA A 36 -19.01 -0.21 -18.85
C ALA A 36 -17.48 -0.25 -18.95
N LEU A 37 -16.93 -0.52 -20.14
CA LEU A 37 -15.48 -0.48 -20.36
C LEU A 37 -14.90 0.94 -20.22
N VAL A 38 -15.62 1.96 -20.69
CA VAL A 38 -15.21 3.37 -20.54
C VAL A 38 -15.28 3.77 -19.06
N GLU A 39 -16.32 3.38 -18.34
CA GLU A 39 -16.45 3.64 -16.91
C GLU A 39 -15.32 2.98 -16.11
N LEU A 40 -15.01 1.70 -16.42
CA LEU A 40 -13.88 1.00 -15.81
C LEU A 40 -12.55 1.69 -16.13
N ALA A 41 -12.34 2.10 -17.38
CA ALA A 41 -11.11 2.77 -17.81
C ALA A 41 -10.89 4.11 -17.08
N LEU A 42 -11.97 4.82 -16.73
CA LEU A 42 -11.90 6.07 -15.98
C LEU A 42 -11.78 5.85 -14.45
N SER A 43 -12.47 4.83 -13.92
CA SER A 43 -12.47 4.56 -12.48
C SER A 43 -11.22 3.80 -12.01
N LEU A 44 -10.64 2.95 -12.86
CA LEU A 44 -9.47 2.14 -12.52
C LEU A 44 -8.25 2.97 -12.09
N PRO A 45 -7.83 4.06 -12.77
CA PRO A 45 -6.72 4.89 -12.31
C PRO A 45 -6.98 5.53 -10.94
N ILE A 46 -8.22 5.95 -10.68
CA ILE A 46 -8.61 6.55 -9.40
C ILE A 46 -8.55 5.51 -8.29
N LEU A 47 -9.05 4.30 -8.55
CA LEU A 47 -9.00 3.19 -7.60
C LEU A 47 -7.56 2.77 -7.30
N LEU A 48 -6.70 2.69 -8.31
CA LEU A 48 -5.27 2.38 -8.13
C LEU A 48 -4.57 3.47 -7.31
N MET A 49 -4.84 4.74 -7.56
CA MET A 49 -4.29 5.84 -6.79
C MET A 49 -4.72 5.77 -5.32
N LEU A 50 -5.98 5.47 -5.06
CA LEU A 50 -6.51 5.27 -3.72
C LEU A 50 -5.83 4.08 -3.03
N LEU A 51 -5.68 2.95 -3.73
CA LEU A 51 -5.00 1.76 -3.20
C LEU A 51 -3.54 2.05 -2.84
N VAL A 52 -2.79 2.70 -3.73
CA VAL A 52 -1.41 3.11 -3.46
C VAL A 52 -1.33 4.07 -2.27
N GLY A 53 -2.30 5.00 -2.16
CA GLY A 53 -2.43 5.89 -1.01
C GLY A 53 -2.58 5.13 0.31
N ILE A 54 -3.51 4.20 0.37
CA ILE A 54 -3.75 3.36 1.56
C ILE A 54 -2.49 2.57 1.93
N LEU A 55 -1.81 1.96 0.95
CA LEU A 55 -0.58 1.21 1.20
C LEU A 55 0.56 2.11 1.70
N SER A 56 0.73 3.29 1.12
CA SER A 56 1.79 4.24 1.52
C SER A 56 1.57 4.78 2.94
N TYR A 57 0.35 5.21 3.25
CA TYR A 57 0.01 5.68 4.60
C TYR A 57 0.01 4.57 5.64
N GLY A 58 -0.45 3.37 5.27
CA GLY A 58 -0.41 2.19 6.13
C GLY A 58 1.01 1.81 6.50
N SER A 59 1.92 1.80 5.53
CA SER A 59 3.34 1.52 5.75
C SER A 59 4.00 2.58 6.64
N TRP A 60 3.67 3.87 6.44
CA TRP A 60 4.16 4.95 7.28
C TRP A 60 3.66 4.85 8.73
N LEU A 61 2.38 4.54 8.93
CA LEU A 61 1.81 4.32 10.26
C LEU A 61 2.45 3.12 10.96
N MET A 62 2.69 2.03 10.22
CA MET A 62 3.38 0.86 10.73
C MET A 62 4.80 1.19 11.18
N ALA A 63 5.56 1.93 10.36
CA ALA A 63 6.89 2.42 10.72
C ALA A 63 6.86 3.30 11.98
N ALA A 64 5.91 4.24 12.05
CA ALA A 64 5.74 5.11 13.20
C ALA A 64 5.41 4.34 14.49
N HIS A 65 4.62 3.27 14.37
CA HIS A 65 4.28 2.40 15.50
C HIS A 65 5.48 1.58 15.96
N THR A 66 6.24 1.01 15.03
CA THR A 66 7.46 0.25 15.33
C THR A 66 8.53 1.13 15.99
N VAL A 67 8.73 2.35 15.51
CA VAL A 67 9.66 3.32 16.14
C VAL A 67 9.19 3.70 17.55
N GLN A 68 7.89 3.86 17.78
CA GLN A 68 7.34 4.10 19.11
C GLN A 68 7.57 2.91 20.05
N GLN A 69 7.37 1.71 19.57
CA GLN A 69 7.60 0.49 20.34
C GLN A 69 9.08 0.36 20.72
N ALA A 70 10.00 0.56 19.76
CA ALA A 70 11.43 0.54 20.01
C ALA A 70 11.85 1.60 21.06
N ALA A 71 11.28 2.81 21.02
CA ALA A 71 11.54 3.83 22.03
C ALA A 71 11.09 3.40 23.44
N ASN A 72 9.91 2.77 23.53
CA ASN A 72 9.37 2.27 24.80
C ASN A 72 10.21 1.13 25.38
N GLU A 73 10.66 0.20 24.53
CA GLU A 73 11.50 -0.93 24.93
C GLU A 73 12.88 -0.44 25.38
N ALA A 74 13.47 0.49 24.63
CA ALA A 74 14.75 1.09 24.99
C ALA A 74 14.71 1.86 26.31
N ALA A 75 13.63 2.61 26.56
CA ALA A 75 13.43 3.30 27.81
C ALA A 75 13.32 2.33 29.01
N ARG A 76 12.66 1.17 28.81
CA ARG A 76 12.61 0.11 29.82
C ARG A 76 13.94 -0.59 30.03
N ALA A 77 14.66 -0.90 28.94
CA ALA A 77 15.98 -1.51 29.02
C ALA A 77 16.97 -0.64 29.79
N ALA A 78 16.91 0.68 29.59
CA ALA A 78 17.73 1.64 30.32
C ALA A 78 17.54 1.61 31.84
N LEU A 79 16.37 1.19 32.35
CA LEU A 79 16.13 1.08 33.80
C LEU A 79 17.03 0.02 34.47
N ALA A 80 17.52 -0.96 33.74
CA ALA A 80 18.40 -2.00 34.27
C ALA A 80 19.86 -1.51 34.45
N GLY A 81 20.24 -0.39 33.83
CA GLY A 81 21.59 0.15 33.92
C GLY A 81 21.84 0.90 35.25
N LEU A 82 22.99 0.65 35.83
CA LEU A 82 23.42 1.27 37.10
C LEU A 82 24.10 2.61 36.88
N SER A 83 24.72 2.82 35.72
CA SER A 83 25.38 4.08 35.33
C SER A 83 24.71 4.70 34.09
N SER A 84 24.95 6.00 33.87
CA SER A 84 24.45 6.70 32.68
C SER A 84 24.97 6.09 31.38
N THR A 85 26.23 5.66 31.36
CA THR A 85 26.83 5.02 30.18
C THR A 85 26.23 3.65 29.90
N GLU A 86 25.98 2.87 30.95
CA GLU A 86 25.35 1.54 30.82
C GLU A 86 23.91 1.68 30.36
N ARG A 87 23.13 2.63 30.89
CA ARG A 87 21.77 2.94 30.43
C ARG A 87 21.72 3.29 28.94
N GLN A 88 22.70 4.09 28.50
CA GLN A 88 22.82 4.46 27.10
C GLN A 88 23.09 3.24 26.22
N SER A 89 24.05 2.39 26.61
CA SER A 89 24.38 1.19 25.82
C SER A 89 23.20 0.20 25.75
N LEU A 90 22.50 0.00 26.86
CA LEU A 90 21.32 -0.87 26.90
C LEU A 90 20.16 -0.33 26.04
N ALA A 91 19.94 0.98 26.06
CA ALA A 91 18.95 1.60 25.20
C ALA A 91 19.28 1.48 23.71
N ASP A 92 20.55 1.77 23.34
CA ASP A 92 21.01 1.65 21.96
C ASP A 92 20.91 0.20 21.44
N GLU A 93 21.30 -0.78 22.26
CA GLU A 93 21.22 -2.20 21.93
C GLU A 93 19.76 -2.63 21.76
N SER A 94 18.88 -2.22 22.66
CA SER A 94 17.44 -2.50 22.58
C SER A 94 16.81 -1.94 21.29
N VAL A 95 17.13 -0.70 20.92
CA VAL A 95 16.64 -0.10 19.66
C VAL A 95 17.15 -0.88 18.45
N ARG A 96 18.44 -1.23 18.41
CA ARG A 96 19.02 -1.98 17.30
C ARG A 96 18.35 -3.36 17.15
N HIS A 97 18.09 -4.03 18.26
CA HIS A 97 17.41 -5.31 18.26
C HIS A 97 15.97 -5.16 17.74
N SER A 98 15.18 -4.28 18.36
CA SER A 98 13.75 -4.10 18.01
C SER A 98 13.55 -3.64 16.56
N LEU A 99 14.46 -2.83 16.01
CA LEU A 99 14.36 -2.35 14.63
C LEU A 99 15.05 -3.28 13.64
N GLY A 100 16.06 -4.06 14.07
CA GLY A 100 16.72 -5.07 13.25
C GLY A 100 15.78 -6.22 12.86
N ASP A 101 14.83 -6.55 13.73
CA ASP A 101 13.78 -7.55 13.46
C ASP A 101 12.70 -7.04 12.49
N ALA A 102 12.60 -5.72 12.32
CA ALA A 102 11.64 -5.10 11.42
C ALA A 102 12.21 -5.04 9.99
N ALA A 103 12.02 -6.10 9.21
CA ALA A 103 12.57 -6.27 7.86
C ALA A 103 12.24 -5.14 6.85
N PHE A 104 11.27 -4.28 7.18
CA PHE A 104 10.85 -3.14 6.34
C PHE A 104 11.51 -1.82 6.71
N LEU A 105 12.26 -1.75 7.83
CA LEU A 105 13.00 -0.56 8.26
C LEU A 105 14.51 -0.78 8.03
N ASP A 106 15.18 0.27 7.54
CA ASP A 106 16.64 0.26 7.40
C ASP A 106 17.27 0.77 8.70
N PRO A 107 18.01 -0.06 9.45
CA PRO A 107 18.65 0.35 10.70
C PRO A 107 19.66 1.51 10.52
N ALA A 108 20.19 1.69 9.31
CA ALA A 108 21.13 2.77 9.02
C ALA A 108 20.47 4.16 9.03
N LEU A 109 19.15 4.23 8.89
CA LEU A 109 18.34 5.45 8.90
C LEU A 109 17.79 5.79 10.30
N VAL A 110 18.23 5.06 11.33
CA VAL A 110 17.78 5.23 12.71
C VAL A 110 18.81 6.03 13.50
N SER A 111 18.34 6.98 14.30
CA SER A 111 19.14 7.68 15.30
C SER A 111 18.45 7.65 16.65
N VAL A 112 19.25 7.47 17.70
CA VAL A 112 18.81 7.42 19.10
C VAL A 112 19.40 8.60 19.83
N ALA A 113 18.57 9.36 20.53
CA ALA A 113 18.99 10.45 21.39
C ALA A 113 18.45 10.20 22.80
N ILE A 114 19.34 10.22 23.77
CA ILE A 114 19.04 9.94 25.16
C ILE A 114 19.30 11.21 25.97
N SER A 115 18.38 11.52 26.87
CA SER A 115 18.53 12.63 27.80
C SER A 115 18.00 12.27 29.18
N GLN A 116 18.68 12.75 30.21
CA GLN A 116 18.24 12.62 31.59
C GLN A 116 18.01 14.01 32.18
N SER A 117 16.87 14.22 32.80
CA SER A 117 16.54 15.45 33.50
C SER A 117 15.93 15.11 34.88
N GLY A 118 16.75 15.28 35.92
CA GLY A 118 16.40 14.83 37.27
C GLY A 118 16.12 13.33 37.31
N ALA A 119 14.95 12.97 37.83
CA ALA A 119 14.48 11.59 37.91
C ALA A 119 13.88 11.06 36.57
N PHE A 120 13.83 11.87 35.52
CA PHE A 120 13.26 11.43 34.23
C PHE A 120 14.33 11.08 33.24
N TYR A 121 14.19 9.92 32.61
CA TYR A 121 15.04 9.42 31.55
C TYR A 121 14.21 9.32 30.27
N SER A 122 14.67 10.02 29.24
CA SER A 122 13.97 10.13 27.95
C SER A 122 14.78 9.50 26.84
N VAL A 123 14.18 8.60 26.09
CA VAL A 123 14.76 7.99 24.89
C VAL A 123 13.95 8.46 23.69
N ALA A 124 14.58 9.19 22.78
CA ALA A 124 14.00 9.62 21.53
C ALA A 124 14.61 8.83 20.38
N VAL A 125 13.78 8.10 19.65
CA VAL A 125 14.16 7.36 18.46
C VAL A 125 13.62 8.11 17.25
N SER A 126 14.49 8.35 16.27
CA SER A 126 14.13 9.01 15.01
C SER A 126 14.51 8.11 13.85
N TYR A 127 13.59 7.96 12.89
CA TYR A 127 13.76 7.22 11.65
C TYR A 127 13.59 8.16 10.46
N ASP A 128 14.61 8.23 9.58
CA ASP A 128 14.54 9.06 8.38
C ASP A 128 13.82 8.30 7.25
N ALA A 129 12.51 8.50 7.16
CA ALA A 129 11.67 7.91 6.13
C ALA A 129 11.91 8.52 4.74
N SER A 130 12.50 9.71 4.63
CA SER A 130 12.72 10.39 3.34
C SER A 130 13.78 9.68 2.49
N HIS A 131 14.71 8.97 3.13
CA HIS A 131 15.74 8.17 2.47
C HIS A 131 15.41 6.69 2.36
N SER A 132 14.24 6.27 2.86
CA SER A 132 13.78 4.90 2.74
C SER A 132 13.26 4.59 1.35
N ARG A 133 13.69 3.47 0.75
CA ARG A 133 13.21 3.01 -0.56
C ARG A 133 11.71 2.78 -0.59
N LEU A 134 11.12 2.40 0.53
CA LEU A 134 9.68 2.16 0.66
C LEU A 134 8.85 3.43 0.43
N PHE A 135 9.37 4.58 0.87
CA PHE A 135 8.63 5.85 0.85
C PHE A 135 9.06 6.76 -0.31
N SER A 136 10.26 6.59 -0.85
CA SER A 136 10.77 7.39 -1.97
C SER A 136 9.99 7.19 -3.28
N MET A 137 9.31 6.04 -3.44
CA MET A 137 8.51 5.71 -4.63
C MET A 137 7.03 6.07 -4.49
N SER A 138 6.62 6.66 -3.36
CA SER A 138 5.21 7.04 -3.16
C SER A 138 4.85 8.26 -4.01
N PRO A 139 3.84 8.18 -4.88
CA PRO A 139 3.35 9.33 -5.63
C PRO A 139 2.56 10.31 -4.76
N ILE A 140 2.30 9.96 -3.50
CA ILE A 140 1.51 10.74 -2.55
C ILE A 140 2.45 11.27 -1.47
N PRO A 141 2.40 12.58 -1.14
CA PRO A 141 3.23 13.17 -0.11
C PRO A 141 2.89 12.55 1.25
N LEU A 142 3.93 12.05 1.94
CA LEU A 142 3.81 11.51 3.29
C LEU A 142 3.77 12.64 4.34
N PRO A 143 3.17 12.40 5.53
CA PRO A 143 2.97 13.44 6.54
C PRO A 143 4.27 14.03 7.09
N ALA A 144 5.34 13.25 7.20
CA ALA A 144 6.65 13.69 7.67
C ALA A 144 7.76 12.81 7.09
N GLY A 145 8.88 13.43 6.66
CA GLY A 145 10.08 12.72 6.23
C GLY A 145 10.83 12.05 7.39
N ILE A 146 10.73 12.61 8.62
CA ILE A 146 11.35 12.05 9.82
C ILE A 146 10.26 11.63 10.79
N ILE A 147 10.27 10.35 11.13
CA ILE A 147 9.40 9.77 12.16
C ILE A 147 10.16 9.81 13.48
N ARG A 148 9.76 10.70 14.40
CA ARG A 148 10.37 10.80 15.73
C ARG A 148 9.37 10.37 16.79
N ARG A 149 9.82 9.53 17.72
CA ARG A 149 9.05 9.07 18.87
C ARG A 149 9.90 9.14 20.12
N THR A 150 9.28 9.47 21.24
CA THR A 150 9.97 9.64 22.53
C THR A 150 9.23 8.86 23.60
N ALA A 151 9.98 8.08 24.37
CA ALA A 151 9.52 7.43 25.58
C ALA A 151 10.20 8.06 26.79
N VAL A 152 9.46 8.24 27.88
CA VAL A 152 9.95 8.80 29.11
C VAL A 152 9.69 7.83 30.25
N VAL A 153 10.69 7.53 31.04
CA VAL A 153 10.57 6.72 32.25
C VAL A 153 11.10 7.48 33.44
N LYS A 154 10.50 7.25 34.61
CA LYS A 154 10.99 7.80 35.88
C LYS A 154 11.96 6.81 36.51
N LEU A 155 13.13 7.29 36.86
CA LEU A 155 14.08 6.54 37.67
C LEU A 155 13.61 6.64 39.13
N GLU A 156 13.42 5.50 39.79
CA GLU A 156 13.22 5.49 41.23
C GLU A 156 14.61 5.59 41.88
N GLU A 157 14.76 6.58 42.73
CA GLU A 157 15.92 6.66 43.62
C GLU A 157 15.75 5.58 44.70
N VAL A 158 16.67 4.63 44.73
CA VAL A 158 16.78 3.64 45.80
C VAL A 158 17.53 4.23 46.97
#